data_d33d1a7e809f20130e68a31622b91b4b
#
_entry.id   d33d1a7e809f20130e68a31622b91b4b
#
_cell.length_a   1.000
_cell.length_b   1.000
_cell.length_c   1.000
_cell.angle_alpha   90.00
_cell.angle_beta   90.00
_cell.angle_gamma   90.00
#
_symmetry.space_group_name_H-M   'P 1'
#
loop_
_entity.id
_entity.type
_entity.pdbx_description
1 polymer ?
#
loop_
_entity_poly.entity_id
_entity_poly.type
_entity_poly.pdbx_seq_one_letter_code
_entity_poly.pdbx_strand_id
1 'polypeptide(L)'
;MRFLDRYHWLPPLPLGLACLLLGGWGAFTWGFLLSTALLYHGTFVINSLAHVWGTRRFETPDQSRNNFFLAVVTMGEGWHNNHHQYMYACRQGLRWWEIDVTYYLVRLLAWLGIAREIREAQQPATVRIAA
;
A
#
# COMPACT_ATOMS: atom_id res chain seq x y z
N MET A 1 2.68 -16.79 -11.37
CA MET A 1 3.04 -15.36 -11.26
C MET A 1 3.94 -14.87 -12.39
N ARG A 2 4.92 -15.66 -12.88
CA ARG A 2 5.83 -15.23 -13.97
C ARG A 2 5.17 -14.64 -15.23
N PHE A 3 3.94 -15.00 -15.55
CA PHE A 3 3.21 -14.46 -16.71
C PHE A 3 2.79 -13.00 -16.46
N LEU A 4 2.21 -12.69 -15.29
CA LEU A 4 1.79 -11.32 -14.93
C LEU A 4 3.00 -10.38 -14.73
N ASP A 5 4.11 -10.91 -14.20
CA ASP A 5 5.35 -10.15 -14.05
C ASP A 5 5.90 -9.71 -15.42
N ARG A 6 5.80 -10.58 -16.43
CA ARG A 6 6.23 -10.27 -17.80
C ARG A 6 5.26 -9.36 -18.54
N TYR A 7 3.96 -9.48 -18.27
CA TYR A 7 2.88 -8.75 -18.96
C TYR A 7 2.07 -7.89 -17.98
N HIS A 8 2.76 -7.14 -17.12
CA HIS A 8 2.16 -6.29 -16.08
C HIS A 8 1.21 -5.21 -16.64
N TRP A 9 1.31 -4.87 -17.93
CA TRP A 9 0.43 -3.94 -18.65
C TRP A 9 -0.91 -4.58 -19.07
N LEU A 10 -1.03 -5.92 -19.07
CA LEU A 10 -2.28 -6.60 -19.47
C LEU A 10 -3.44 -6.38 -18.49
N PRO A 11 -3.28 -6.49 -17.16
CA PRO A 11 -4.40 -6.34 -16.23
C PRO A 11 -5.12 -4.99 -16.30
N PRO A 12 -4.46 -3.83 -16.52
CA PRO A 12 -5.14 -2.54 -16.67
C PRO A 12 -5.99 -2.41 -17.94
N LEU A 13 -5.66 -3.13 -19.02
CA LEU A 13 -6.35 -2.97 -20.30
C LEU A 13 -7.86 -3.29 -20.24
N PRO A 14 -8.32 -4.42 -19.62
CA PRO A 14 -9.74 -4.70 -19.49
C PRO A 14 -10.49 -3.60 -18.72
N LEU A 15 -9.88 -3.04 -17.68
CA LEU A 15 -10.47 -1.93 -16.91
C LEU A 15 -10.60 -0.68 -17.76
N GLY A 16 -9.54 -0.30 -18.47
CA GLY A 16 -9.58 0.86 -19.39
C GLY A 16 -10.63 0.69 -20.49
N LEU A 17 -10.70 -0.51 -21.08
CA LEU A 17 -11.69 -0.83 -22.09
C LEU A 17 -13.13 -0.80 -21.52
N ALA A 18 -13.34 -1.36 -20.33
CA ALA A 18 -14.64 -1.31 -19.67
C ALA A 18 -15.08 0.13 -19.37
N CYS A 19 -14.18 0.98 -18.86
CA CYS A 19 -14.47 2.39 -18.66
C CYS A 19 -14.88 3.10 -19.98
N LEU A 20 -14.16 2.81 -21.07
CA LEU A 20 -14.47 3.41 -22.37
C LEU A 20 -15.81 2.93 -22.92
N LEU A 21 -16.09 1.64 -22.86
CA LEU A 21 -17.30 1.04 -23.44
C LEU A 21 -18.57 1.35 -22.63
N LEU A 22 -18.47 1.39 -21.29
CA LEU A 22 -19.63 1.59 -20.42
C LEU A 22 -19.91 3.06 -20.10
N GLY A 23 -18.88 3.90 -20.07
CA GLY A 23 -19.02 5.32 -19.68
C GLY A 23 -18.38 6.30 -20.67
N GLY A 24 -17.94 5.84 -21.83
CA GLY A 24 -17.34 6.67 -22.87
C GLY A 24 -16.05 7.37 -22.47
N TRP A 25 -15.66 8.40 -23.20
CA TRP A 25 -14.41 9.15 -22.98
C TRP A 25 -14.31 9.79 -21.59
N GLY A 26 -15.43 10.21 -20.99
CA GLY A 26 -15.46 10.75 -19.63
C GLY A 26 -14.98 9.73 -18.60
N ALA A 27 -15.60 8.54 -18.59
CA ALA A 27 -15.22 7.48 -17.66
C ALA A 27 -13.80 6.96 -17.94
N PHE A 28 -13.38 6.89 -19.19
CA PHE A 28 -12.00 6.51 -19.52
C PHE A 28 -10.99 7.53 -19.00
N THR A 29 -11.23 8.83 -19.20
CA THR A 29 -10.28 9.87 -18.80
C THR A 29 -10.23 10.02 -17.27
N TRP A 30 -11.37 10.15 -16.61
CA TRP A 30 -11.42 10.40 -15.17
C TRP A 30 -11.33 9.11 -14.36
N GLY A 31 -12.05 8.07 -14.76
CA GLY A 31 -12.11 6.80 -14.03
C GLY A 31 -10.88 5.91 -14.24
N PHE A 32 -10.26 5.95 -15.40
CA PHE A 32 -9.10 5.11 -15.69
C PHE A 32 -7.79 5.93 -15.71
N LEU A 33 -7.63 6.90 -16.59
CA LEU A 33 -6.33 7.59 -16.74
C LEU A 33 -5.97 8.38 -15.49
N LEU A 34 -6.88 9.23 -14.99
CA LEU A 34 -6.58 10.06 -13.81
C LEU A 34 -6.40 9.21 -12.57
N SER A 35 -7.27 8.21 -12.33
CA SER A 35 -7.13 7.32 -11.16
C SER A 35 -5.82 6.55 -11.18
N THR A 36 -5.40 6.06 -12.34
CA THR A 36 -4.11 5.39 -12.53
C THR A 36 -2.95 6.34 -12.26
N ALA A 37 -3.00 7.58 -12.80
CA ALA A 37 -1.98 8.58 -12.54
C ALA A 37 -1.87 8.91 -11.04
N LEU A 38 -2.99 9.09 -10.35
CA LEU A 38 -3.01 9.35 -8.90
C LEU A 38 -2.46 8.18 -8.10
N LEU A 39 -2.78 6.94 -8.48
CA LEU A 39 -2.24 5.73 -7.86
C LEU A 39 -0.71 5.68 -7.97
N TYR A 40 -0.16 5.92 -9.17
CA TYR A 40 1.30 5.96 -9.35
C TYR A 40 1.95 7.09 -8.54
N HIS A 41 1.34 8.29 -8.50
CA HIS A 41 1.84 9.39 -7.68
C HIS A 41 1.82 9.05 -6.18
N GLY A 42 0.76 8.38 -5.70
CA GLY A 42 0.71 7.86 -4.33
C GLY A 42 1.88 6.92 -4.03
N THR A 43 2.14 5.96 -4.91
CA THR A 43 3.27 5.03 -4.79
C THR A 43 4.62 5.74 -4.80
N PHE A 44 4.82 6.72 -5.70
CA PHE A 44 6.06 7.50 -5.76
C PHE A 44 6.27 8.36 -4.51
N VAL A 45 5.21 8.96 -3.98
CA VAL A 45 5.26 9.74 -2.72
C VAL A 45 5.70 8.86 -1.56
N ILE A 46 5.19 7.64 -1.45
CA ILE A 46 5.63 6.71 -0.41
C ILE A 46 7.11 6.35 -0.59
N ASN A 47 7.53 5.99 -1.79
CA ASN A 47 8.92 5.60 -2.06
C ASN A 47 9.93 6.77 -2.01
N SER A 48 9.48 7.99 -1.98
CA SER A 48 10.34 9.19 -1.86
C SER A 48 10.15 9.91 -0.53
N LEU A 49 8.96 10.49 -0.30
CA LEU A 49 8.71 11.36 0.84
C LEU A 49 8.72 10.60 2.17
N ALA A 50 8.25 9.36 2.21
CA ALA A 50 8.30 8.52 3.41
C ALA A 50 9.73 8.01 3.74
N HIS A 51 10.73 8.35 2.94
CA HIS A 51 12.15 8.16 3.29
C HIS A 51 12.83 9.45 3.81
N VAL A 52 12.14 10.58 3.70
CA VAL A 52 12.68 11.90 4.13
C VAL A 52 11.89 12.48 5.30
N TRP A 53 10.57 12.34 5.28
CA TRP A 53 9.66 12.99 6.22
C TRP A 53 8.89 11.99 7.08
N GLY A 54 9.03 12.11 8.40
CA GLY A 54 8.36 11.27 9.39
C GLY A 54 9.30 10.82 10.52
N THR A 55 8.85 9.83 11.28
CA THR A 55 9.57 9.28 12.43
C THR A 55 10.09 7.88 12.12
N ARG A 56 11.28 7.56 12.60
CA ARG A 56 11.80 6.19 12.57
C ARG A 56 11.47 5.51 13.89
N ARG A 57 10.78 4.38 13.82
CA ARG A 57 10.55 3.52 14.99
C ARG A 57 11.59 2.42 15.08
N PHE A 58 11.94 1.86 13.93
CA PHE A 58 12.85 0.72 13.84
C PHE A 58 14.13 1.13 13.12
N GLU A 59 15.24 0.56 13.53
CA GLU A 59 16.53 0.66 12.83
C GLU A 59 16.50 -0.23 11.60
N THR A 60 15.90 0.25 10.53
CA THR A 60 15.92 -0.40 9.22
C THR A 60 17.20 -0.03 8.46
N PRO A 61 17.68 -0.87 7.53
CA PRO A 61 18.90 -0.57 6.74
C PRO A 61 18.73 0.63 5.80
N ASP A 62 17.52 1.12 5.61
CA ASP A 62 17.18 2.26 4.78
C ASP A 62 16.73 3.48 5.63
N GLN A 63 16.25 4.55 4.96
CA GLN A 63 15.79 5.77 5.60
C GLN A 63 14.26 5.83 5.75
N SER A 64 13.56 4.70 5.66
CA SER A 64 12.11 4.63 5.79
C SER A 64 11.59 5.24 7.09
N ARG A 65 10.47 5.93 7.02
CA ARG A 65 9.86 6.67 8.13
C ARG A 65 8.34 6.42 8.18
N ASN A 66 7.78 6.49 9.36
CA ASN A 66 6.35 6.49 9.58
C ASN A 66 5.83 7.93 9.54
N ASN A 67 4.81 8.19 8.76
CA ASN A 67 4.18 9.49 8.65
C ASN A 67 2.65 9.36 8.64
N PHE A 68 2.01 9.97 9.64
CA PHE A 68 0.56 9.92 9.80
C PHE A 68 -0.20 10.51 8.60
N PHE A 69 0.23 11.67 8.10
CA PHE A 69 -0.47 12.32 6.97
C PHE A 69 -0.38 11.49 5.71
N LEU A 70 0.79 10.91 5.43
CA LEU A 70 0.95 10.00 4.30
C LEU A 70 0.10 8.74 4.50
N ALA A 71 0.03 8.19 5.71
CA ALA A 71 -0.79 7.01 6.00
C ALA A 71 -2.29 7.26 5.75
N VAL A 72 -2.78 8.45 6.09
CA VAL A 72 -4.18 8.83 5.80
C VAL A 72 -4.42 8.92 4.30
N VAL A 73 -3.55 9.60 3.55
CA VAL A 73 -3.72 9.81 2.10
C VAL A 73 -3.55 8.51 1.31
N THR A 74 -2.68 7.60 1.77
CA THR A 74 -2.36 6.34 1.09
C THR A 74 -2.97 5.11 1.76
N MET A 75 -4.00 5.30 2.59
CA MET A 75 -4.79 4.24 3.23
C MET A 75 -3.98 3.26 4.11
N GLY A 76 -2.83 3.70 4.64
CA GLY A 76 -2.00 2.89 5.54
C GLY A 76 -0.53 2.81 5.12
N GLU A 77 -0.20 2.99 3.85
CA GLU A 77 1.17 2.86 3.32
C GLU A 77 2.18 3.85 3.95
N GLY A 78 1.70 4.94 4.56
CA GLY A 78 2.54 5.90 5.28
C GLY A 78 3.18 5.36 6.56
N TRP A 79 2.80 4.17 7.05
CA TRP A 79 3.51 3.44 8.12
C TRP A 79 4.74 2.70 7.57
N HIS A 80 5.52 3.39 6.77
CA HIS A 80 6.52 2.83 5.88
C HIS A 80 7.76 2.25 6.58
N ASN A 81 8.18 2.82 7.72
CA ASN A 81 9.23 2.22 8.54
C ASN A 81 8.79 0.90 9.20
N ASN A 82 7.50 0.80 9.60
CA ASN A 82 6.94 -0.45 10.07
C ASN A 82 6.92 -1.49 8.95
N HIS A 83 6.53 -1.08 7.73
CA HIS A 83 6.54 -1.94 6.55
C HIS A 83 7.95 -2.47 6.25
N HIS A 84 8.96 -1.61 6.23
CA HIS A 84 10.34 -2.01 5.97
C HIS A 84 10.93 -2.93 7.05
N GLN A 85 10.45 -2.83 8.30
CA GLN A 85 10.80 -3.77 9.35
C GLN A 85 10.13 -5.15 9.17
N TYR A 86 8.88 -5.15 8.68
CA TYR A 86 8.06 -6.37 8.55
C TYR A 86 7.46 -6.50 7.14
N MET A 87 8.30 -6.51 6.11
CA MET A 87 7.87 -6.53 4.70
C MET A 87 6.96 -7.71 4.33
N TYR A 88 6.99 -8.79 5.11
CA TYR A 88 6.12 -9.95 4.91
C TYR A 88 4.71 -9.76 5.48
N ALA A 89 4.51 -8.77 6.35
CA ALA A 89 3.25 -8.55 7.03
C ALA A 89 2.29 -7.72 6.19
N CYS A 90 1.03 -8.12 6.17
CA CYS A 90 -0.04 -7.37 5.52
C CYS A 90 -0.37 -6.08 6.28
N ARG A 91 -0.24 -6.09 7.61
CA ARG A 91 -0.53 -4.95 8.46
C ARG A 91 0.69 -4.07 8.63
N GLN A 92 0.58 -2.80 8.22
CA GLN A 92 1.63 -1.80 8.38
C GLN A 92 1.42 -0.94 9.65
N GLY A 93 0.19 -0.65 10.04
CA GLY A 93 -0.14 0.03 11.29
C GLY A 93 -0.05 -0.92 12.50
N LEU A 94 1.03 -0.83 13.30
CA LEU A 94 1.30 -1.76 14.40
C LEU A 94 0.69 -1.32 15.74
N ARG A 95 0.44 -0.02 15.94
CA ARG A 95 -0.23 0.51 17.13
C ARG A 95 -1.72 0.65 16.89
N TRP A 96 -2.52 0.71 17.94
CA TRP A 96 -3.98 0.83 17.86
C TRP A 96 -4.45 2.11 17.15
N TRP A 97 -3.68 3.19 17.20
CA TRP A 97 -3.95 4.48 16.54
C TRP A 97 -3.34 4.60 15.14
N GLU A 98 -2.50 3.66 14.74
CA GLU A 98 -1.93 3.58 13.41
C GLU A 98 -2.94 2.95 12.46
N ILE A 99 -3.88 3.80 11.98
CA ILE A 99 -4.95 3.37 11.10
C ILE A 99 -4.37 2.88 9.78
N ASP A 100 -4.78 1.68 9.39
CA ASP A 100 -4.35 0.98 8.18
C ASP A 100 -5.59 0.47 7.44
N VAL A 101 -6.14 1.32 6.59
CA VAL A 101 -7.39 1.04 5.87
C VAL A 101 -7.23 -0.15 4.93
N THR A 102 -6.08 -0.26 4.26
CA THR A 102 -5.76 -1.38 3.37
C THR A 102 -5.82 -2.70 4.12
N TYR A 103 -5.23 -2.78 5.32
CA TYR A 103 -5.32 -3.98 6.17
C TYR A 103 -6.75 -4.31 6.55
N TYR A 104 -7.57 -3.32 6.91
CA TYR A 104 -8.97 -3.57 7.27
C TYR A 104 -9.79 -4.10 6.10
N LEU A 105 -9.55 -3.60 4.88
CA LEU A 105 -10.16 -4.13 3.66
C LEU A 105 -9.72 -5.58 3.39
N VAL A 106 -8.44 -5.89 3.54
CA VAL A 106 -7.94 -7.28 3.39
C VAL A 106 -8.56 -8.20 4.45
N ARG A 107 -8.73 -7.73 5.68
CA ARG A 107 -9.43 -8.50 6.74
C ARG A 107 -10.90 -8.75 6.40
N LEU A 108 -11.60 -7.77 5.82
CA LEU A 108 -12.96 -7.95 5.33
C LEU A 108 -13.02 -8.99 4.21
N LEU A 109 -12.09 -8.92 3.24
CA LEU A 109 -12.00 -9.92 2.17
C LEU A 109 -11.68 -11.33 2.72
N ALA A 110 -10.90 -11.43 3.77
CA ALA A 110 -10.64 -12.70 4.44
C ALA A 110 -11.88 -13.24 5.14
N TRP A 111 -12.64 -12.39 5.79
CA TRP A 111 -13.91 -12.78 6.40
C TRP A 111 -14.92 -13.29 5.37
N LEU A 112 -14.91 -12.72 4.16
CA LEU A 112 -15.71 -13.18 3.02
C LEU A 112 -15.14 -14.44 2.33
N GLY A 113 -14.02 -14.99 2.81
CA GLY A 113 -13.37 -16.16 2.23
C GLY A 113 -12.61 -15.94 0.92
N ILE A 114 -12.46 -14.65 0.49
CA ILE A 114 -11.77 -14.27 -0.75
C ILE A 114 -10.25 -14.22 -0.53
N ALA A 115 -9.78 -13.62 0.57
CA ALA A 115 -8.37 -13.61 0.94
C ALA A 115 -8.07 -14.73 1.94
N ARG A 116 -6.85 -15.31 1.85
CA ARG A 116 -6.39 -16.39 2.76
C ARG A 116 -4.95 -16.11 3.19
N GLU A 117 -4.52 -16.76 4.28
CA GLU A 117 -3.13 -16.72 4.78
C GLU A 117 -2.59 -15.30 5.03
N ILE A 118 -3.39 -14.45 5.70
CA ILE A 118 -2.96 -13.10 6.08
C ILE A 118 -1.82 -13.23 7.10
N ARG A 119 -0.65 -12.72 6.72
CA ARG A 119 0.51 -12.67 7.61
C ARG A 119 0.50 -11.38 8.41
N GLU A 120 0.65 -11.51 9.72
CA GLU A 120 0.77 -10.37 10.64
C GLU A 120 2.19 -10.25 11.16
N ALA A 121 2.58 -9.04 11.55
CA ALA A 121 3.89 -8.78 12.13
C ALA A 121 4.02 -9.48 13.49
N GLN A 122 4.93 -10.44 13.59
CA GLN A 122 5.32 -11.03 14.87
C GLN A 122 6.46 -10.16 15.43
N GLN A 123 6.19 -9.41 16.50
CA GLN A 123 7.21 -8.60 17.16
C GLN A 123 8.12 -9.53 18.01
N PRO A 124 9.35 -9.81 17.60
CA PRO A 124 10.29 -10.49 18.46
C PRO A 124 10.65 -9.61 19.67
N ALA A 125 10.93 -10.23 20.80
CA ALA A 125 11.28 -9.54 22.06
C ALA A 125 12.52 -8.62 21.96
N THR A 126 13.29 -8.70 20.87
CA THR A 126 14.60 -8.04 20.67
C THR A 126 14.65 -7.15 19.44
N VAL A 127 13.56 -6.45 19.09
CA VAL A 127 13.62 -5.47 17.98
C VAL A 127 14.33 -4.20 18.44
N ARG A 128 15.35 -3.77 17.71
CA ARG A 128 16.00 -2.48 17.94
C ARG A 128 15.06 -1.35 17.57
N ILE A 129 14.71 -0.54 18.55
CA ILE A 129 13.92 0.68 18.38
C ILE A 129 14.91 1.82 18.15
N ALA A 130 14.67 2.64 17.13
CA ALA A 130 15.49 3.84 16.90
C ALA A 130 15.36 4.80 18.09
N ALA A 131 16.48 5.34 18.54
CA ALA A 131 16.57 6.28 19.64
C ALA A 131 16.00 7.67 19.28
#